data_800dd6b8f7cb8321c20e3eba4f07a2d5
#
_entry.id   800dd6b8f7cb8321c20e3eba4f07a2d5
#
_cell.length_a   1.000
_cell.length_b   1.000
_cell.length_c   1.000
_cell.angle_alpha   90.00
_cell.angle_beta   90.00
_cell.angle_gamma   90.00
#
_symmetry.space_group_name_H-M   'P 1'
#
loop_
_entity.id
_entity.type
_entity.pdbx_description
1 polymer ?
#
loop_
_entity_poly.entity_id
_entity_poly.type
_entity_poly.pdbx_seq_one_letter_code
_entity_poly.pdbx_strand_id
1 'polypeptide(L)'
;EMSASLVGSEMCIRDSDINEFTPVQHPANDMECGITTTHFDYHSIDHNLLKLDILGHDDPTMIRTLEDYITSDAMENEYNADHPFIATEIPLDDKDVIELFHGTEVLGIKPEDIDGCKIGSLGIPEFGTDFVIQMVQDTKPQTLSDLIRISGLSHGTNVWLGNAQELVKSGKATISTAICTRDDIMIYLINKGVESALAFTIMESVRKGKGLKPEWEEAMKAQDVPDWYIESCQKIKYMFPKAHAAAYVMMAYRIAWYKVFQPLAYYAAYFSIRATAFSYELMCMGKERLEYYMAEIRKKGDSASKKELDTLKDMRIVQEMYARGFEFVPIDLYTAKAQRFQIVDGKLMPSLATIDGLGDKAADAVVDAAKQGKFLSKDDFRDRTKVSKTVIDLMDDLKLFGDIPQSNQMSLFDFTG
;
A
#
# COMPACT_ATOMS: atom_id res chain seq x y z
N GLU A 1 -21.44 1.59 -23.58
CA GLU A 1 -20.18 0.82 -23.39
C GLU A 1 -19.50 1.37 -22.16
N MET A 2 -19.54 0.61 -21.07
CA MET A 2 -18.75 0.96 -19.88
C MET A 2 -17.30 0.63 -20.16
N SER A 3 -16.50 1.64 -20.48
CA SER A 3 -15.05 1.53 -20.46
C SER A 3 -14.59 1.64 -19.02
N ALA A 4 -14.39 0.50 -18.38
CA ALA A 4 -13.94 0.43 -16.99
C ALA A 4 -12.43 0.49 -16.92
N SER A 5 -11.87 1.67 -16.90
CA SER A 5 -10.57 1.90 -16.30
C SER A 5 -10.79 2.49 -14.92
N LEU A 6 -10.97 1.63 -13.92
CA LEU A 6 -11.28 1.97 -12.52
C LEU A 6 -10.02 2.18 -11.70
N VAL A 7 -9.06 2.95 -12.20
CA VAL A 7 -7.85 3.14 -11.40
C VAL A 7 -7.35 4.56 -11.54
N GLY A 8 -7.69 5.40 -10.56
CA GLY A 8 -7.07 6.71 -10.38
C GLY A 8 -7.25 7.69 -11.54
N SER A 9 -8.15 7.40 -12.47
CA SER A 9 -8.46 8.22 -13.63
C SER A 9 -9.94 8.49 -13.71
N GLU A 10 -10.30 9.63 -14.23
CA GLU A 10 -11.66 10.05 -14.49
C GLU A 10 -12.40 8.98 -15.28
N MET A 11 -13.49 8.48 -14.72
CA MET A 11 -14.39 7.58 -15.42
C MET A 11 -15.57 8.39 -15.91
N CYS A 12 -15.62 8.64 -17.21
CA CYS A 12 -16.84 9.14 -17.84
C CYS A 12 -17.79 7.97 -18.07
N ILE A 13 -18.72 7.77 -17.14
CA ILE A 13 -19.89 6.93 -17.36
C ILE A 13 -21.06 7.89 -17.59
N ARG A 14 -21.26 8.28 -18.82
CA ARG A 14 -22.50 8.98 -19.19
C ARG A 14 -22.85 8.68 -20.62
N ASP A 15 -24.06 8.31 -20.80
CA ASP A 15 -24.79 8.24 -22.03
C ASP A 15 -25.73 9.46 -22.18
N SER A 16 -26.00 10.21 -21.09
CA SER A 16 -26.82 11.42 -21.07
C SER A 16 -26.21 12.49 -20.14
N ASP A 17 -26.51 13.75 -20.39
CA ASP A 17 -26.05 14.87 -19.57
C ASP A 17 -26.74 14.83 -18.21
N ILE A 18 -25.96 15.04 -17.12
CA ILE A 18 -26.49 15.06 -15.75
C ILE A 18 -27.59 16.13 -15.57
N ASN A 19 -27.54 17.22 -16.35
CA ASN A 19 -28.54 18.26 -16.33
C ASN A 19 -29.95 17.80 -16.79
N GLU A 20 -30.05 16.66 -17.47
CA GLU A 20 -31.32 16.06 -17.85
C GLU A 20 -32.05 15.42 -16.66
N PHE A 21 -31.32 15.13 -15.59
CA PHE A 21 -31.81 14.40 -14.41
C PHE A 21 -31.90 15.27 -13.16
N THR A 22 -30.99 16.24 -13.00
CA THR A 22 -30.93 17.09 -11.81
C THR A 22 -30.28 18.43 -12.14
N PRO A 23 -30.72 19.54 -11.49
CA PRO A 23 -30.00 20.80 -11.55
C PRO A 23 -28.59 20.66 -11.02
N VAL A 24 -27.68 21.42 -11.63
CA VAL A 24 -26.28 21.46 -11.23
C VAL A 24 -25.87 22.85 -10.73
N GLN A 25 -24.80 22.90 -9.97
CA GLN A 25 -24.22 24.15 -9.44
C GLN A 25 -22.70 24.05 -9.35
N HIS A 26 -22.04 25.19 -9.23
CA HIS A 26 -20.62 25.28 -8.86
C HIS A 26 -20.48 25.47 -7.35
N PRO A 27 -19.53 24.76 -6.68
CA PRO A 27 -19.27 24.95 -5.26
C PRO A 27 -18.98 26.40 -4.91
N ALA A 28 -19.51 26.89 -3.78
CA ALA A 28 -19.35 28.25 -3.31
C ALA A 28 -19.75 29.37 -4.28
N ASN A 29 -20.61 29.06 -5.30
CA ASN A 29 -21.00 29.97 -6.37
C ASN A 29 -19.80 30.50 -7.21
N ASP A 30 -18.70 29.78 -7.24
CA ASP A 30 -17.53 30.10 -8.06
C ASP A 30 -17.71 29.51 -9.46
N MET A 31 -18.08 30.35 -10.41
CA MET A 31 -18.30 29.97 -11.80
C MET A 31 -17.02 29.60 -12.57
N GLU A 32 -15.85 29.99 -12.06
CA GLU A 32 -14.55 29.66 -12.64
C GLU A 32 -14.02 28.30 -12.09
N CYS A 33 -14.64 27.80 -11.03
CA CYS A 33 -14.33 26.48 -10.51
C CYS A 33 -14.67 25.40 -11.55
N GLY A 34 -13.68 24.61 -11.94
CA GLY A 34 -13.86 23.48 -12.87
C GLY A 34 -14.68 22.32 -12.31
N ILE A 35 -15.21 22.43 -11.09
CA ILE A 35 -16.00 21.42 -10.41
C ILE A 35 -17.50 21.75 -10.54
N THR A 36 -18.28 20.80 -11.04
CA THR A 36 -19.74 20.88 -11.08
C THR A 36 -20.32 19.85 -10.12
N THR A 37 -21.29 20.25 -9.31
CA THR A 37 -22.00 19.37 -8.36
C THR A 37 -23.50 19.36 -8.64
N THR A 38 -24.19 18.29 -8.22
CA THR A 38 -25.65 18.28 -8.22
C THR A 38 -26.17 19.30 -7.19
N HIS A 39 -27.27 19.98 -7.52
CA HIS A 39 -27.90 20.92 -6.59
C HIS A 39 -28.68 20.19 -5.48
N PHE A 40 -29.36 19.09 -5.86
CA PHE A 40 -30.08 18.28 -4.88
C PHE A 40 -29.13 17.41 -4.08
N ASP A 41 -29.49 17.20 -2.80
CA ASP A 41 -28.84 16.21 -1.94
C ASP A 41 -28.98 14.81 -2.55
N TYR A 42 -27.90 14.02 -2.44
CA TYR A 42 -27.85 12.68 -3.04
C TYR A 42 -29.02 11.80 -2.61
N HIS A 43 -29.42 11.83 -1.33
CA HIS A 43 -30.51 11.00 -0.82
C HIS A 43 -31.88 11.33 -1.42
N SER A 44 -32.00 12.49 -2.05
CA SER A 44 -33.22 12.87 -2.80
C SER A 44 -33.27 12.30 -4.22
N ILE A 45 -32.13 11.85 -4.74
CA ILE A 45 -31.97 11.40 -6.13
C ILE A 45 -31.33 9.99 -6.26
N ASP A 46 -31.06 9.31 -5.14
CA ASP A 46 -30.37 8.00 -5.10
C ASP A 46 -31.17 6.85 -5.73
N HIS A 47 -32.47 7.04 -5.93
CA HIS A 47 -33.35 6.10 -6.60
C HIS A 47 -33.31 6.24 -8.15
N ASN A 48 -32.76 7.34 -8.66
CA ASN A 48 -32.67 7.62 -10.11
C ASN A 48 -31.21 7.66 -10.60
N LEU A 49 -30.26 8.00 -9.73
CA LEU A 49 -28.86 8.20 -10.10
C LEU A 49 -27.95 7.31 -9.24
N LEU A 50 -26.97 6.68 -9.89
CA LEU A 50 -25.93 5.92 -9.21
C LEU A 50 -24.77 6.86 -8.85
N LYS A 51 -24.47 6.95 -7.56
CA LYS A 51 -23.26 7.60 -7.05
C LYS A 51 -22.12 6.59 -7.00
N LEU A 52 -21.02 6.89 -7.68
CA LEU A 52 -19.78 6.13 -7.57
C LEU A 52 -18.79 6.92 -6.72
N ASP A 53 -18.32 6.31 -5.65
CA ASP A 53 -17.23 6.85 -4.83
C ASP A 53 -15.89 6.40 -5.45
N ILE A 54 -15.15 7.37 -6.02
CA ILE A 54 -13.85 7.10 -6.64
C ILE A 54 -12.78 7.43 -5.61
N LEU A 55 -12.16 6.40 -5.08
CA LEU A 55 -11.09 6.52 -4.08
C LEU A 55 -9.74 6.24 -4.75
N GLY A 56 -8.82 7.19 -4.63
CA GLY A 56 -7.43 7.00 -5.04
C GLY A 56 -6.76 5.95 -4.14
N HIS A 57 -6.10 4.96 -4.75
CA HIS A 57 -5.40 3.89 -4.04
C HIS A 57 -4.07 3.57 -4.71
N ASP A 58 -3.03 3.25 -3.90
CA ASP A 58 -1.67 3.01 -4.39
C ASP A 58 -1.51 1.65 -5.08
N ASP A 59 -2.31 0.65 -4.71
CA ASP A 59 -2.10 -0.74 -5.13
C ASP A 59 -2.14 -0.94 -6.64
N PRO A 60 -3.07 -0.34 -7.39
CA PRO A 60 -3.03 -0.43 -8.84
C PRO A 60 -1.79 0.22 -9.46
N THR A 61 -1.35 1.36 -8.92
CA THR A 61 -0.11 2.02 -9.35
C THR A 61 1.09 1.14 -9.07
N MET A 62 1.12 0.49 -7.90
CA MET A 62 2.17 -0.46 -7.54
C MET A 62 2.21 -1.66 -8.48
N ILE A 63 1.05 -2.27 -8.78
CA ILE A 63 0.95 -3.40 -9.72
C ILE A 63 1.44 -2.99 -11.11
N ARG A 64 0.99 -1.85 -11.64
CA ARG A 64 1.46 -1.35 -12.93
C ARG A 64 2.97 -1.12 -12.93
N THR A 65 3.51 -0.56 -11.88
CA THR A 65 4.95 -0.33 -11.73
C THR A 65 5.73 -1.66 -11.69
N LEU A 66 5.18 -2.70 -11.07
CA LEU A 66 5.74 -4.04 -11.04
C LEU A 66 5.75 -4.68 -12.44
N GLU A 67 4.65 -4.58 -13.18
CA GLU A 67 4.58 -5.02 -14.58
C GLU A 67 5.64 -4.33 -15.44
N ASP A 68 5.80 -3.01 -15.27
CA ASP A 68 6.81 -2.23 -16.00
C ASP A 68 8.23 -2.70 -15.66
N TYR A 69 8.56 -3.00 -14.39
CA TYR A 69 9.89 -3.50 -14.02
C TYR A 69 10.17 -4.85 -14.64
N ILE A 70 9.23 -5.80 -14.56
CA ILE A 70 9.42 -7.16 -15.09
C ILE A 70 9.53 -7.15 -16.63
N THR A 71 8.73 -6.30 -17.28
CA THR A 71 8.76 -6.17 -18.75
C THR A 71 10.00 -5.42 -19.26
N SER A 72 10.71 -4.70 -18.37
CA SER A 72 11.88 -3.92 -18.78
C SER A 72 13.14 -4.77 -18.97
N ASP A 73 14.07 -4.27 -19.80
CA ASP A 73 15.38 -4.90 -20.02
C ASP A 73 16.29 -4.93 -18.79
N ALA A 74 15.86 -4.31 -17.66
CA ALA A 74 16.60 -4.32 -16.40
C ALA A 74 16.52 -5.68 -15.67
N MET A 75 15.62 -6.57 -16.09
CA MET A 75 15.44 -7.89 -15.50
C MET A 75 15.67 -8.98 -16.55
N GLU A 76 16.53 -9.96 -16.22
CA GLU A 76 16.75 -11.13 -17.06
C GLU A 76 15.56 -12.10 -16.94
N ASN A 77 14.61 -11.99 -17.86
CA ASN A 77 13.44 -12.88 -17.96
C ASN A 77 12.93 -12.95 -19.41
N GLU A 78 11.84 -13.68 -19.64
CA GLU A 78 11.24 -13.87 -20.97
C GLU A 78 10.32 -12.72 -21.42
N TYR A 79 10.01 -11.78 -20.54
CA TYR A 79 9.06 -10.70 -20.81
C TYR A 79 9.78 -9.49 -21.42
N ASN A 80 9.08 -8.80 -22.33
CA ASN A 80 9.56 -7.62 -23.04
C ASN A 80 8.38 -6.80 -23.58
N ALA A 81 8.65 -5.73 -24.32
CA ALA A 81 7.60 -4.85 -24.86
C ALA A 81 6.61 -5.57 -25.82
N ASP A 82 7.05 -6.61 -26.53
CA ASP A 82 6.20 -7.38 -27.44
C ASP A 82 5.43 -8.49 -26.71
N HIS A 83 5.94 -8.94 -25.56
CA HIS A 83 5.35 -9.94 -24.70
C HIS A 83 5.40 -9.48 -23.24
N PRO A 84 4.55 -8.52 -22.84
CA PRO A 84 4.59 -7.94 -21.51
C PRO A 84 4.07 -8.90 -20.43
N PHE A 85 4.61 -8.78 -19.23
CA PHE A 85 4.06 -9.46 -18.06
C PHE A 85 2.71 -8.85 -17.68
N ILE A 86 1.73 -9.69 -17.38
CA ILE A 86 0.36 -9.27 -17.03
C ILE A 86 0.00 -9.81 -15.64
N ALA A 87 -0.19 -8.94 -14.67
CA ALA A 87 -0.46 -9.30 -13.28
C ALA A 87 -1.76 -10.10 -13.08
N THR A 88 -2.74 -9.97 -13.98
CA THR A 88 -3.99 -10.75 -13.89
C THR A 88 -3.80 -12.23 -14.17
N GLU A 89 -2.68 -12.64 -14.75
CA GLU A 89 -2.33 -14.04 -15.00
C GLU A 89 -1.71 -14.73 -13.79
N ILE A 90 -1.36 -13.98 -12.74
CA ILE A 90 -0.85 -14.54 -11.48
C ILE A 90 -1.92 -15.43 -10.84
N PRO A 91 -1.60 -16.72 -10.55
CA PRO A 91 -2.53 -17.61 -9.89
C PRO A 91 -2.84 -17.12 -8.46
N LEU A 92 -4.10 -17.24 -8.03
CA LEU A 92 -4.56 -16.79 -6.71
C LEU A 92 -4.60 -17.90 -5.64
N ASP A 93 -3.96 -19.03 -5.93
CA ASP A 93 -3.91 -20.23 -5.07
C ASP A 93 -2.48 -20.79 -4.91
N ASP A 94 -1.48 -19.97 -5.18
CA ASP A 94 -0.08 -20.34 -5.03
C ASP A 94 0.28 -20.59 -3.55
N LYS A 95 0.91 -21.74 -3.29
CA LYS A 95 1.23 -22.18 -1.93
C LYS A 95 2.30 -21.35 -1.26
N ASP A 96 3.32 -20.94 -2.01
CA ASP A 96 4.42 -20.15 -1.46
C ASP A 96 3.94 -18.74 -1.09
N VAL A 97 2.95 -18.20 -1.84
CA VAL A 97 2.30 -16.94 -1.47
C VAL A 97 1.48 -17.09 -0.18
N ILE A 98 0.80 -18.22 0.01
CA ILE A 98 0.06 -18.48 1.27
C ILE A 98 1.06 -18.67 2.44
N GLU A 99 2.18 -19.37 2.22
CA GLU A 99 3.22 -19.55 3.25
C GLU A 99 3.81 -18.20 3.71
N LEU A 100 3.81 -17.16 2.89
CA LEU A 100 4.19 -15.80 3.28
C LEU A 100 3.38 -15.28 4.51
N PHE A 101 2.14 -15.75 4.66
CA PHE A 101 1.26 -15.38 5.76
C PHE A 101 1.40 -16.31 6.98
N HIS A 102 2.26 -17.34 6.91
CA HIS A 102 2.50 -18.28 8.00
C HIS A 102 3.88 -18.11 8.64
N GLY A 103 4.88 -17.80 7.83
CA GLY A 103 6.27 -17.71 8.24
C GLY A 103 7.09 -16.76 7.38
N THR A 104 8.40 -16.79 7.60
CA THR A 104 9.38 -16.00 6.85
C THR A 104 10.27 -16.88 5.96
N GLU A 105 10.10 -18.20 6.04
CA GLU A 105 10.93 -19.20 5.38
C GLU A 105 10.90 -19.07 3.87
N VAL A 106 9.74 -18.75 3.30
CA VAL A 106 9.56 -18.53 1.85
C VAL A 106 10.39 -17.33 1.34
N LEU A 107 10.74 -16.40 2.24
CA LEU A 107 11.63 -15.27 1.95
C LEU A 107 13.11 -15.60 2.15
N GLY A 108 13.43 -16.80 2.69
CA GLY A 108 14.79 -17.24 3.00
C GLY A 108 15.41 -16.55 4.21
N ILE A 109 14.61 -15.99 5.12
CA ILE A 109 15.04 -15.25 6.31
C ILE A 109 14.38 -15.78 7.58
N LYS A 110 14.94 -15.41 8.73
CA LYS A 110 14.40 -15.75 10.04
C LYS A 110 13.72 -14.54 10.69
N PRO A 111 12.77 -14.76 11.60
CA PRO A 111 12.14 -13.66 12.34
C PRO A 111 13.15 -12.72 13.02
N GLU A 112 14.26 -13.26 13.54
CA GLU A 112 15.31 -12.49 14.21
C GLU A 112 15.99 -11.48 13.28
N ASP A 113 16.03 -11.76 11.97
CA ASP A 113 16.64 -10.89 10.96
C ASP A 113 15.80 -9.63 10.68
N ILE A 114 14.52 -9.64 11.09
CA ILE A 114 13.51 -8.59 10.87
C ILE A 114 12.74 -8.24 12.15
N ASP A 115 13.47 -8.03 13.24
CA ASP A 115 12.93 -7.57 14.53
C ASP A 115 11.87 -8.49 15.15
N GLY A 116 11.97 -9.79 14.92
CA GLY A 116 11.06 -10.78 15.47
C GLY A 116 9.69 -10.84 14.75
N CYS A 117 9.55 -10.23 13.59
CA CYS A 117 8.34 -10.39 12.77
C CYS A 117 8.22 -11.83 12.28
N LYS A 118 7.17 -12.53 12.68
CA LYS A 118 7.03 -13.98 12.50
C LYS A 118 6.48 -14.40 11.15
N ILE A 119 6.00 -13.48 10.34
CA ILE A 119 5.42 -13.75 9.02
C ILE A 119 5.96 -12.77 7.98
N GLY A 120 5.94 -13.17 6.72
CA GLY A 120 6.50 -12.40 5.61
C GLY A 120 5.60 -11.29 5.05
N SER A 121 4.45 -10.99 5.66
CA SER A 121 3.47 -10.06 5.13
C SER A 121 3.83 -8.57 5.31
N LEU A 122 4.97 -8.26 5.91
CA LEU A 122 5.43 -6.88 6.08
C LEU A 122 5.50 -6.16 4.71
N GLY A 123 4.93 -4.96 4.64
CA GLY A 123 4.86 -4.19 3.39
C GLY A 123 3.80 -4.64 2.38
N ILE A 124 3.10 -5.74 2.63
CA ILE A 124 1.97 -6.16 1.79
C ILE A 124 0.75 -5.30 2.15
N PRO A 125 0.06 -4.69 1.15
CA PRO A 125 -1.20 -3.99 1.37
C PRO A 125 -2.18 -4.84 2.16
N GLU A 126 -3.03 -4.23 2.96
CA GLU A 126 -4.03 -4.89 3.82
C GLU A 126 -3.42 -5.72 4.97
N PHE A 127 -2.21 -6.29 4.85
CA PHE A 127 -1.64 -7.29 5.76
C PHE A 127 -0.32 -6.89 6.43
N GLY A 128 0.19 -5.69 6.16
CA GLY A 128 1.52 -5.25 6.61
C GLY A 128 1.55 -4.45 7.90
N THR A 129 0.41 -4.14 8.53
CA THR A 129 0.37 -3.45 9.83
C THR A 129 0.50 -4.43 10.98
N ASP A 130 1.11 -4.02 12.10
CA ASP A 130 1.31 -4.91 13.26
C ASP A 130 -0.01 -5.49 13.79
N PHE A 131 -1.10 -4.71 13.73
CA PHE A 131 -2.44 -5.17 14.10
C PHE A 131 -2.92 -6.34 13.21
N VAL A 132 -2.78 -6.21 11.90
CA VAL A 132 -3.23 -7.27 10.98
C VAL A 132 -2.25 -8.45 10.97
N ILE A 133 -0.94 -8.21 11.10
CA ILE A 133 0.06 -9.27 11.29
C ILE A 133 -0.32 -10.17 12.47
N GLN A 134 -0.70 -9.57 13.61
CA GLN A 134 -1.18 -10.34 14.76
C GLN A 134 -2.46 -11.11 14.46
N MET A 135 -3.40 -10.52 13.73
CA MET A 135 -4.65 -11.18 13.32
C MET A 135 -4.39 -12.38 12.41
N VAL A 136 -3.47 -12.24 11.46
CA VAL A 136 -3.03 -13.34 10.58
C VAL A 136 -2.42 -14.48 11.38
N GLN A 137 -1.57 -14.17 12.37
CA GLN A 137 -0.98 -15.19 13.27
C GLN A 137 -2.03 -15.90 14.12
N ASP A 138 -3.03 -15.16 14.60
CA ASP A 138 -4.13 -15.74 15.41
C ASP A 138 -5.05 -16.64 14.56
N THR A 139 -5.26 -16.33 13.29
CA THR A 139 -6.24 -16.99 12.40
C THR A 139 -5.64 -18.05 11.47
N LYS A 140 -4.35 -17.97 11.15
CA LYS A 140 -3.60 -18.90 10.28
C LYS A 140 -4.32 -19.22 8.96
N PRO A 141 -4.50 -18.23 8.07
CA PRO A 141 -5.24 -18.38 6.82
C PRO A 141 -4.62 -19.43 5.91
N GLN A 142 -5.44 -20.26 5.26
CA GLN A 142 -4.98 -21.31 4.35
C GLN A 142 -5.30 -21.00 2.88
N THR A 143 -6.19 -20.04 2.65
CA THR A 143 -6.72 -19.75 1.33
C THR A 143 -6.89 -18.23 1.12
N LEU A 144 -7.03 -17.83 -0.15
CA LEU A 144 -7.44 -16.47 -0.50
C LEU A 144 -8.76 -16.08 0.19
N SER A 145 -9.70 -17.02 0.33
CA SER A 145 -10.98 -16.78 1.02
C SER A 145 -10.76 -16.39 2.48
N ASP A 146 -9.80 -17.00 3.16
CA ASP A 146 -9.47 -16.65 4.55
C ASP A 146 -8.83 -15.27 4.64
N LEU A 147 -7.97 -14.91 3.68
CA LEU A 147 -7.39 -13.57 3.59
C LEU A 147 -8.47 -12.50 3.37
N ILE A 148 -9.47 -12.77 2.52
CA ILE A 148 -10.61 -11.86 2.31
C ILE A 148 -11.40 -11.68 3.62
N ARG A 149 -11.58 -12.74 4.39
CA ARG A 149 -12.24 -12.68 5.71
C ARG A 149 -11.44 -11.85 6.71
N ILE A 150 -10.11 -12.01 6.76
CA ILE A 150 -9.22 -11.21 7.60
C ILE A 150 -9.31 -9.72 7.25
N SER A 151 -9.32 -9.38 5.96
CA SER A 151 -9.52 -7.99 5.53
C SER A 151 -10.88 -7.45 6.01
N GLY A 152 -11.95 -8.24 5.92
CA GLY A 152 -13.25 -7.88 6.47
C GLY A 152 -13.22 -7.61 7.98
N LEU A 153 -12.51 -8.46 8.74
CA LEU A 153 -12.34 -8.30 10.20
C LEU A 153 -11.56 -7.04 10.57
N SER A 154 -10.53 -6.69 9.78
CA SER A 154 -9.65 -5.55 10.07
C SER A 154 -10.27 -4.19 9.79
N HIS A 155 -11.20 -4.11 8.84
CA HIS A 155 -11.84 -2.86 8.42
C HIS A 155 -13.13 -2.53 9.19
N GLY A 156 -13.66 -3.47 9.96
CA GLY A 156 -14.88 -3.25 10.74
C GLY A 156 -14.61 -2.69 12.12
N THR A 157 -15.64 -2.07 12.72
CA THR A 157 -15.60 -1.63 14.10
C THR A 157 -16.27 -2.66 14.99
N ASN A 158 -15.56 -3.14 16.02
CA ASN A 158 -16.01 -4.21 16.94
C ASN A 158 -16.36 -5.52 16.21
N VAL A 159 -15.69 -5.80 15.11
CA VAL A 159 -15.82 -7.08 14.41
C VAL A 159 -14.77 -8.06 14.90
N TRP A 160 -13.51 -7.64 15.04
CA TRP A 160 -12.41 -8.47 15.54
C TRP A 160 -12.22 -8.37 17.05
N LEU A 161 -11.75 -7.22 17.55
CA LEU A 161 -11.45 -7.03 18.97
C LEU A 161 -12.71 -7.13 19.84
N GLY A 162 -12.62 -7.91 20.91
CA GLY A 162 -13.74 -8.15 21.82
C GLY A 162 -14.91 -8.94 21.22
N ASN A 163 -14.74 -9.50 20.01
CA ASN A 163 -15.75 -10.25 19.28
C ASN A 163 -15.15 -11.49 18.59
N ALA A 164 -14.92 -11.48 17.28
CA ALA A 164 -14.43 -12.66 16.55
C ALA A 164 -13.11 -13.19 17.11
N GLN A 165 -12.22 -12.34 17.61
CA GLN A 165 -10.96 -12.75 18.23
C GLN A 165 -11.18 -13.70 19.42
N GLU A 166 -12.11 -13.38 20.30
CA GLU A 166 -12.43 -14.22 21.48
C GLU A 166 -13.06 -15.56 21.04
N LEU A 167 -13.92 -15.52 20.03
CA LEU A 167 -14.56 -16.73 19.48
C LEU A 167 -13.55 -17.67 18.85
N VAL A 168 -12.60 -17.13 18.08
CA VAL A 168 -11.53 -17.91 17.44
C VAL A 168 -10.56 -18.46 18.50
N LYS A 169 -10.09 -17.64 19.44
CA LYS A 169 -9.17 -18.08 20.50
C LYS A 169 -9.79 -19.11 21.44
N SER A 170 -11.08 -19.04 21.69
CA SER A 170 -11.79 -20.04 22.51
C SER A 170 -12.20 -21.30 21.76
N GLY A 171 -12.00 -21.37 20.43
CA GLY A 171 -12.44 -22.47 19.59
C GLY A 171 -13.94 -22.54 19.36
N LYS A 172 -14.73 -21.54 19.75
CA LYS A 172 -16.17 -21.45 19.48
C LYS A 172 -16.49 -21.20 18.02
N ALA A 173 -15.61 -20.49 17.32
CA ALA A 173 -15.70 -20.26 15.89
C ALA A 173 -14.31 -20.42 15.24
N THR A 174 -14.31 -20.62 13.93
CA THR A 174 -13.12 -20.54 13.07
C THR A 174 -13.21 -19.30 12.20
N ILE A 175 -12.14 -18.96 11.48
CA ILE A 175 -12.18 -17.88 10.49
C ILE A 175 -13.29 -18.10 9.45
N SER A 176 -13.60 -19.34 9.12
CA SER A 176 -14.65 -19.70 8.15
C SER A 176 -16.07 -19.57 8.68
N THR A 177 -16.28 -19.59 10.00
CA THR A 177 -17.59 -19.54 10.64
C THR A 177 -17.88 -18.23 11.37
N ALA A 178 -16.85 -17.46 11.73
CA ALA A 178 -16.99 -16.15 12.33
C ALA A 178 -17.59 -15.14 11.34
N ILE A 179 -18.25 -14.11 11.89
CA ILE A 179 -18.77 -12.99 11.11
C ILE A 179 -17.59 -12.10 10.75
N CYS A 180 -17.26 -12.01 9.46
CA CYS A 180 -16.13 -11.24 8.95
C CYS A 180 -16.58 -10.05 8.08
N THR A 181 -17.61 -10.25 7.25
CA THR A 181 -18.19 -9.25 6.36
C THR A 181 -19.71 -9.21 6.54
N ARG A 182 -20.34 -8.12 6.10
CA ARG A 182 -21.82 -8.00 6.16
C ARG A 182 -22.52 -9.14 5.41
N ASP A 183 -21.94 -9.55 4.30
CA ASP A 183 -22.49 -10.61 3.44
C ASP A 183 -22.53 -11.96 4.17
N ASP A 184 -21.60 -12.21 5.08
CA ASP A 184 -21.59 -13.46 5.88
C ASP A 184 -22.86 -13.57 6.75
N ILE A 185 -23.35 -12.44 7.29
CA ILE A 185 -24.58 -12.42 8.10
C ILE A 185 -25.77 -12.82 7.23
N MET A 186 -25.95 -12.18 6.11
CA MET A 186 -27.10 -12.43 5.22
C MET A 186 -27.11 -13.87 4.73
N ILE A 187 -25.99 -14.35 4.19
CA ILE A 187 -25.86 -15.71 3.65
C ILE A 187 -26.07 -16.77 4.74
N TYR A 188 -25.47 -16.57 5.93
CA TYR A 188 -25.62 -17.50 7.03
C TYR A 188 -27.08 -17.62 7.48
N LEU A 189 -27.79 -16.51 7.64
CA LEU A 189 -29.18 -16.48 8.05
C LEU A 189 -30.11 -17.13 7.02
N ILE A 190 -29.88 -16.85 5.71
CA ILE A 190 -30.65 -17.51 4.63
C ILE A 190 -30.41 -19.02 4.65
N ASN A 191 -29.16 -19.46 4.81
CA ASN A 191 -28.84 -20.90 4.88
C ASN A 191 -29.41 -21.58 6.12
N LYS A 192 -29.66 -20.83 7.18
CA LYS A 192 -30.36 -21.33 8.38
C LYS A 192 -31.88 -21.38 8.22
N GLY A 193 -32.43 -20.80 7.16
CA GLY A 193 -33.87 -20.80 6.88
C GLY A 193 -34.60 -19.51 7.29
N VAL A 194 -33.86 -18.47 7.66
CA VAL A 194 -34.45 -17.13 7.86
C VAL A 194 -34.87 -16.57 6.50
N GLU A 195 -36.05 -15.97 6.45
CA GLU A 195 -36.60 -15.36 5.23
C GLU A 195 -35.62 -14.31 4.66
N SER A 196 -35.41 -14.30 3.33
CA SER A 196 -34.35 -13.55 2.68
C SER A 196 -34.44 -12.03 2.90
N ALA A 197 -35.65 -11.45 2.87
CA ALA A 197 -35.83 -10.02 3.13
C ALA A 197 -35.55 -9.66 4.60
N LEU A 198 -35.89 -10.54 5.53
CA LEU A 198 -35.57 -10.39 6.93
C LEU A 198 -34.06 -10.53 7.16
N ALA A 199 -33.40 -11.51 6.55
CA ALA A 199 -31.97 -11.70 6.63
C ALA A 199 -31.19 -10.46 6.11
N PHE A 200 -31.63 -9.87 5.00
CA PHE A 200 -31.10 -8.62 4.49
C PHE A 200 -31.32 -7.45 5.48
N THR A 201 -32.52 -7.33 6.06
CA THR A 201 -32.85 -6.27 7.01
C THR A 201 -31.97 -6.37 8.27
N ILE A 202 -31.78 -7.58 8.81
CA ILE A 202 -30.91 -7.87 9.94
C ILE A 202 -29.46 -7.46 9.60
N MET A 203 -28.94 -7.93 8.46
CA MET A 203 -27.59 -7.59 8.00
C MET A 203 -27.39 -6.06 7.91
N GLU A 204 -28.32 -5.33 7.28
CA GLU A 204 -28.26 -3.89 7.15
C GLU A 204 -28.30 -3.16 8.51
N SER A 205 -29.05 -3.66 9.47
CA SER A 205 -29.09 -3.12 10.82
C SER A 205 -27.76 -3.34 11.55
N VAL A 206 -27.23 -4.55 11.50
CA VAL A 206 -25.97 -4.92 12.16
C VAL A 206 -24.80 -4.13 11.56
N ARG A 207 -24.68 -4.09 10.23
CA ARG A 207 -23.54 -3.37 9.59
C ARG A 207 -23.50 -1.87 9.89
N LYS A 208 -24.67 -1.26 10.19
CA LYS A 208 -24.82 0.15 10.58
C LYS A 208 -24.69 0.37 12.09
N GLY A 209 -24.41 -0.68 12.85
CA GLY A 209 -24.27 -0.63 14.30
C GLY A 209 -25.56 -0.37 15.07
N LYS A 210 -26.71 -0.59 14.44
CA LYS A 210 -28.04 -0.42 15.08
C LYS A 210 -28.42 -1.63 15.93
N GLY A 211 -27.67 -2.74 15.84
CA GLY A 211 -27.92 -3.97 16.59
C GLY A 211 -29.12 -4.76 16.08
N LEU A 212 -29.66 -5.60 16.96
CA LEU A 212 -30.80 -6.50 16.69
C LEU A 212 -32.04 -6.03 17.44
N LYS A 213 -33.22 -6.25 16.87
CA LYS A 213 -34.50 -6.09 17.55
C LYS A 213 -34.90 -7.41 18.21
N PRO A 214 -35.69 -7.41 19.32
CA PRO A 214 -36.09 -8.64 19.99
C PRO A 214 -36.77 -9.67 19.05
N GLU A 215 -37.67 -9.19 18.19
CA GLU A 215 -38.37 -10.07 17.23
C GLU A 215 -37.43 -10.73 16.22
N TRP A 216 -36.29 -10.10 15.90
CA TRP A 216 -35.28 -10.70 14.99
C TRP A 216 -34.45 -11.76 15.72
N GLU A 217 -34.13 -11.54 16.98
CA GLU A 217 -33.44 -12.54 17.81
C GLU A 217 -34.30 -13.79 17.99
N GLU A 218 -35.62 -13.62 18.21
CA GLU A 218 -36.56 -14.75 18.27
C GLU A 218 -36.61 -15.51 16.93
N ALA A 219 -36.67 -14.81 15.81
CA ALA A 219 -36.65 -15.41 14.49
C ALA A 219 -35.33 -16.16 14.22
N MET A 220 -34.19 -15.62 14.64
CA MET A 220 -32.88 -16.29 14.52
C MET A 220 -32.82 -17.54 15.40
N LYS A 221 -33.27 -17.49 16.64
CA LYS A 221 -33.31 -18.64 17.56
C LYS A 221 -34.24 -19.73 17.08
N ALA A 222 -35.38 -19.39 16.46
CA ALA A 222 -36.30 -20.32 15.86
C ALA A 222 -35.70 -21.14 14.69
N GLN A 223 -34.60 -20.65 14.11
CA GLN A 223 -33.84 -21.30 13.04
C GLN A 223 -32.46 -21.84 13.53
N ASP A 224 -32.39 -22.16 14.83
CA ASP A 224 -31.18 -22.73 15.45
C ASP A 224 -29.89 -21.90 15.20
N VAL A 225 -30.00 -20.56 15.18
CA VAL A 225 -28.84 -19.68 15.18
C VAL A 225 -28.25 -19.67 16.60
N PRO A 226 -26.93 -19.98 16.76
CA PRO A 226 -26.32 -20.06 18.08
C PRO A 226 -26.30 -18.72 18.81
N ASP A 227 -26.44 -18.74 20.13
CA ASP A 227 -26.41 -17.51 20.97
C ASP A 227 -25.13 -16.70 20.73
N TRP A 228 -23.95 -17.33 20.59
CA TRP A 228 -22.70 -16.64 20.32
C TRP A 228 -22.72 -15.83 19.00
N TYR A 229 -23.48 -16.30 17.99
CA TYR A 229 -23.61 -15.60 16.71
C TYR A 229 -24.50 -14.35 16.87
N ILE A 230 -25.59 -14.48 17.62
CA ILE A 230 -26.49 -13.37 17.96
C ILE A 230 -25.73 -12.30 18.78
N GLU A 231 -25.00 -12.72 19.81
CA GLU A 231 -24.14 -11.85 20.61
C GLU A 231 -23.08 -11.13 19.76
N SER A 232 -22.48 -11.85 18.80
CA SER A 232 -21.53 -11.26 17.86
C SER A 232 -22.17 -10.17 17.01
N CYS A 233 -23.38 -10.39 16.48
CA CYS A 233 -24.14 -9.37 15.74
C CYS A 233 -24.42 -8.11 16.59
N GLN A 234 -24.72 -8.28 17.87
CA GLN A 234 -25.02 -7.16 18.79
C GLN A 234 -23.79 -6.30 19.08
N LYS A 235 -22.58 -6.89 19.08
CA LYS A 235 -21.32 -6.17 19.34
C LYS A 235 -20.88 -5.29 18.19
N ILE A 236 -21.19 -5.67 16.94
CA ILE A 236 -20.73 -5.02 15.71
C ILE A 236 -21.27 -3.59 15.60
N LYS A 237 -20.41 -2.65 15.24
CA LYS A 237 -20.75 -1.23 15.03
C LYS A 237 -20.65 -0.80 13.58
N TYR A 238 -19.74 -1.41 12.81
CA TYR A 238 -19.60 -1.13 11.38
C TYR A 238 -18.97 -2.31 10.68
N MET A 239 -19.43 -2.63 9.47
CA MET A 239 -18.89 -3.72 8.64
C MET A 239 -18.75 -3.31 7.19
N PHE A 240 -17.72 -3.86 6.57
CA PHE A 240 -17.48 -3.74 5.13
C PHE A 240 -18.16 -4.86 4.32
N PRO A 241 -18.47 -4.60 3.03
CA PRO A 241 -18.94 -5.63 2.12
C PRO A 241 -17.80 -6.58 1.70
N LYS A 242 -18.15 -7.84 1.47
CA LYS A 242 -17.19 -8.87 1.03
C LYS A 242 -16.56 -8.54 -0.34
N ALA A 243 -17.34 -7.96 -1.25
CA ALA A 243 -16.83 -7.56 -2.56
C ALA A 243 -15.70 -6.52 -2.48
N HIS A 244 -15.81 -5.55 -1.56
CA HIS A 244 -14.75 -4.59 -1.29
C HIS A 244 -13.48 -5.30 -0.80
N ALA A 245 -13.59 -6.13 0.23
CA ALA A 245 -12.46 -6.90 0.76
C ALA A 245 -11.82 -7.78 -0.32
N ALA A 246 -12.63 -8.46 -1.14
CA ALA A 246 -12.13 -9.30 -2.22
C ALA A 246 -11.29 -8.52 -3.25
N ALA A 247 -11.76 -7.34 -3.67
CA ALA A 247 -11.04 -6.51 -4.65
C ALA A 247 -9.65 -6.12 -4.16
N TYR A 248 -9.54 -5.63 -2.91
CA TYR A 248 -8.25 -5.21 -2.34
C TYR A 248 -7.34 -6.40 -2.02
N VAL A 249 -7.89 -7.49 -1.50
CA VAL A 249 -7.09 -8.69 -1.19
C VAL A 249 -6.55 -9.35 -2.45
N MET A 250 -7.27 -9.35 -3.56
CA MET A 250 -6.74 -9.85 -4.84
C MET A 250 -5.52 -9.03 -5.31
N MET A 251 -5.55 -7.71 -5.16
CA MET A 251 -4.38 -6.87 -5.44
C MET A 251 -3.24 -7.15 -4.48
N ALA A 252 -3.52 -7.21 -3.18
CA ALA A 252 -2.52 -7.52 -2.16
C ALA A 252 -1.87 -8.90 -2.37
N TYR A 253 -2.65 -9.91 -2.75
CA TYR A 253 -2.15 -11.25 -3.06
C TYR A 253 -1.19 -11.25 -4.26
N ARG A 254 -1.54 -10.52 -5.33
CA ARG A 254 -0.65 -10.35 -6.47
C ARG A 254 0.65 -9.65 -6.08
N ILE A 255 0.57 -8.60 -5.27
CA ILE A 255 1.77 -7.91 -4.74
C ILE A 255 2.61 -8.87 -3.87
N ALA A 256 1.96 -9.73 -3.07
CA ALA A 256 2.65 -10.76 -2.30
C ALA A 256 3.37 -11.78 -3.21
N TRP A 257 2.77 -12.16 -4.33
CA TRP A 257 3.41 -13.01 -5.33
C TRP A 257 4.71 -12.38 -5.85
N TYR A 258 4.70 -11.08 -6.20
CA TYR A 258 5.94 -10.40 -6.62
C TYR A 258 6.98 -10.38 -5.50
N LYS A 259 6.57 -10.20 -4.26
CA LYS A 259 7.49 -10.23 -3.12
C LYS A 259 8.21 -11.56 -2.99
N VAL A 260 7.53 -12.67 -3.26
CA VAL A 260 8.11 -14.02 -3.23
C VAL A 260 8.98 -14.28 -4.45
N PHE A 261 8.44 -14.09 -5.66
CA PHE A 261 9.04 -14.56 -6.90
C PHE A 261 9.84 -13.51 -7.68
N GLN A 262 9.57 -12.22 -7.45
CA GLN A 262 10.21 -11.09 -8.13
C GLN A 262 10.66 -10.01 -7.14
N PRO A 263 11.51 -10.37 -6.15
CA PRO A 263 11.81 -9.51 -5.01
C PRO A 263 12.44 -8.16 -5.38
N LEU A 264 13.35 -8.11 -6.37
CA LEU A 264 13.95 -6.83 -6.80
C LEU A 264 12.90 -5.87 -7.34
N ALA A 265 11.99 -6.36 -8.20
CA ALA A 265 10.89 -5.56 -8.71
C ALA A 265 9.96 -5.12 -7.57
N TYR A 266 9.66 -6.01 -6.62
CA TYR A 266 8.83 -5.70 -5.45
C TYR A 266 9.44 -4.55 -4.62
N TYR A 267 10.70 -4.64 -4.23
CA TYR A 267 11.35 -3.59 -3.44
C TYR A 267 11.50 -2.29 -4.22
N ALA A 268 11.85 -2.34 -5.50
CA ALA A 268 11.91 -1.16 -6.36
C ALA A 268 10.57 -0.43 -6.44
N ALA A 269 9.47 -1.18 -6.62
CA ALA A 269 8.11 -0.63 -6.66
C ALA A 269 7.67 -0.09 -5.29
N TYR A 270 7.91 -0.84 -4.22
CA TYR A 270 7.57 -0.42 -2.86
C TYR A 270 8.23 0.90 -2.49
N PHE A 271 9.54 1.00 -2.69
CA PHE A 271 10.29 2.24 -2.38
C PHE A 271 9.95 3.41 -3.30
N SER A 272 9.48 3.14 -4.52
CA SER A 272 9.05 4.20 -5.44
C SER A 272 7.65 4.74 -5.14
N ILE A 273 6.75 3.93 -4.58
CA ILE A 273 5.31 4.25 -4.50
C ILE A 273 4.85 4.39 -3.03
N ARG A 274 5.30 3.51 -2.14
CA ARG A 274 4.73 3.39 -0.78
C ARG A 274 5.64 3.92 0.33
N ALA A 275 6.95 4.02 0.10
CA ALA A 275 7.91 4.52 1.07
C ALA A 275 7.91 6.06 1.06
N THR A 276 7.03 6.66 1.87
CA THR A 276 6.84 8.12 1.91
C THR A 276 7.85 8.86 2.78
N ALA A 277 8.64 8.14 3.57
CA ALA A 277 9.65 8.71 4.48
C ALA A 277 11.03 8.03 4.30
N PHE A 278 11.32 7.59 3.08
CA PHE A 278 12.60 6.99 2.74
C PHE A 278 13.72 8.03 2.82
N SER A 279 14.82 7.68 3.47
CA SER A 279 16.04 8.52 3.58
C SER A 279 17.25 7.77 3.03
N TYR A 280 17.88 8.31 2.01
CA TYR A 280 19.08 7.75 1.41
C TYR A 280 20.18 7.58 2.46
N GLU A 281 20.43 8.63 3.27
CA GLU A 281 21.48 8.62 4.29
C GLU A 281 21.28 7.55 5.35
N LEU A 282 20.04 7.34 5.79
CA LEU A 282 19.74 6.41 6.88
C LEU A 282 19.63 4.96 6.41
N MET A 283 19.25 4.72 5.16
CA MET A 283 18.83 3.41 4.69
C MET A 283 19.79 2.76 3.69
N CYS A 284 20.55 3.55 2.92
CA CYS A 284 21.36 3.01 1.82
C CYS A 284 22.84 2.79 2.15
N MET A 285 23.28 3.11 3.39
CA MET A 285 24.67 3.00 3.82
C MET A 285 25.00 1.67 4.51
N GLY A 286 24.23 0.62 4.26
CA GLY A 286 24.43 -0.71 4.78
C GLY A 286 23.57 -1.08 6.00
N LYS A 287 23.43 -2.39 6.22
CA LYS A 287 22.55 -2.99 7.24
C LYS A 287 22.87 -2.50 8.65
N GLU A 288 24.15 -2.46 9.03
CA GLU A 288 24.57 -2.07 10.38
C GLU A 288 24.15 -0.63 10.73
N ARG A 289 24.32 0.30 9.76
CA ARG A 289 23.93 1.69 9.94
C ARG A 289 22.41 1.82 10.03
N LEU A 290 21.67 1.12 9.18
CA LEU A 290 20.21 1.06 9.25
C LEU A 290 19.73 0.61 10.64
N GLU A 291 20.23 -0.51 11.14
CA GLU A 291 19.82 -1.09 12.43
C GLU A 291 20.18 -0.19 13.62
N TYR A 292 21.31 0.51 13.55
CA TYR A 292 21.67 1.54 14.53
C TYR A 292 20.60 2.64 14.62
N TYR A 293 20.19 3.22 13.49
CA TYR A 293 19.17 4.29 13.49
C TYR A 293 17.78 3.77 13.87
N MET A 294 17.42 2.54 13.47
CA MET A 294 16.19 1.90 13.93
C MET A 294 16.15 1.80 15.46
N ALA A 295 17.25 1.38 16.06
CA ALA A 295 17.38 1.30 17.52
C ALA A 295 17.27 2.68 18.19
N GLU A 296 17.91 3.72 17.63
CA GLU A 296 17.83 5.08 18.15
C GLU A 296 16.40 5.65 18.10
N ILE A 297 15.67 5.42 17.01
CA ILE A 297 14.26 5.85 16.93
C ILE A 297 13.41 5.11 17.96
N ARG A 298 13.59 3.79 18.13
CA ARG A 298 12.85 3.00 19.11
C ARG A 298 13.09 3.42 20.56
N LYS A 299 14.32 3.80 20.90
CA LYS A 299 14.65 4.32 22.25
C LYS A 299 13.82 5.56 22.62
N LYS A 300 13.36 6.34 21.64
CA LYS A 300 12.51 7.53 21.89
C LYS A 300 11.11 7.15 22.35
N GLY A 301 10.61 5.95 22.05
CA GLY A 301 9.27 5.51 22.42
C GLY A 301 8.21 6.52 22.01
N ASP A 302 7.35 6.89 22.94
CA ASP A 302 6.25 7.87 22.71
C ASP A 302 6.72 9.29 22.36
N SER A 303 8.01 9.60 22.55
CA SER A 303 8.60 10.90 22.16
C SER A 303 9.07 10.97 20.70
N ALA A 304 9.01 9.84 19.97
CA ALA A 304 9.34 9.83 18.55
C ALA A 304 8.33 10.65 17.75
N SER A 305 8.83 11.50 16.85
CA SER A 305 7.98 12.28 15.95
C SER A 305 7.26 11.39 14.93
N LYS A 306 6.15 11.88 14.37
CA LYS A 306 5.44 11.16 13.30
C LYS A 306 6.37 10.83 12.12
N LYS A 307 7.24 11.76 11.73
CA LYS A 307 8.22 11.54 10.65
C LYS A 307 9.14 10.38 10.99
N GLU A 308 9.66 10.30 12.21
CA GLU A 308 10.54 9.20 12.63
C GLU A 308 9.82 7.85 12.66
N LEU A 309 8.55 7.82 13.09
CA LEU A 309 7.75 6.61 13.05
C LEU A 309 7.46 6.15 11.61
N ASP A 310 7.19 7.08 10.69
CA ASP A 310 6.99 6.78 9.28
C ASP A 310 8.32 6.32 8.63
N THR A 311 9.45 6.95 8.98
CA THR A 311 10.79 6.49 8.56
C THR A 311 11.09 5.08 9.09
N LEU A 312 10.74 4.77 10.33
CA LEU A 312 10.93 3.44 10.90
C LEU A 312 10.15 2.36 10.16
N LYS A 313 8.95 2.66 9.66
CA LYS A 313 8.17 1.72 8.81
C LYS A 313 8.93 1.39 7.53
N ASP A 314 9.46 2.41 6.86
CA ASP A 314 10.23 2.20 5.62
C ASP A 314 11.55 1.45 5.91
N MET A 315 12.22 1.76 7.03
CA MET A 315 13.42 1.04 7.48
C MET A 315 13.18 -0.46 7.71
N ARG A 316 12.01 -0.88 8.20
CA ARG A 316 11.67 -2.30 8.39
C ARG A 316 11.67 -3.05 7.06
N ILE A 317 11.20 -2.43 5.98
CA ILE A 317 11.22 -3.03 4.63
C ILE A 317 12.65 -3.09 4.09
N VAL A 318 13.45 -2.07 4.34
CA VAL A 318 14.87 -2.07 3.97
C VAL A 318 15.64 -3.13 4.76
N GLN A 319 15.35 -3.31 6.05
CA GLN A 319 15.95 -4.37 6.88
C GLN A 319 15.63 -5.76 6.29
N GLU A 320 14.38 -6.00 5.92
CA GLU A 320 13.97 -7.25 5.25
C GLU A 320 14.72 -7.45 3.93
N MET A 321 14.82 -6.39 3.11
CA MET A 321 15.56 -6.42 1.85
C MET A 321 17.04 -6.82 2.06
N TYR A 322 17.73 -6.20 3.02
CA TYR A 322 19.10 -6.56 3.37
C TYR A 322 19.22 -7.99 3.93
N ALA A 323 18.28 -8.41 4.77
CA ALA A 323 18.26 -9.78 5.31
C ALA A 323 18.13 -10.83 4.20
N ARG A 324 17.43 -10.51 3.12
CA ARG A 324 17.32 -11.35 1.91
C ARG A 324 18.55 -11.29 0.98
N GLY A 325 19.58 -10.50 1.35
CA GLY A 325 20.82 -10.39 0.58
C GLY A 325 20.77 -9.39 -0.58
N PHE A 326 19.72 -8.56 -0.70
CA PHE A 326 19.67 -7.48 -1.67
C PHE A 326 20.37 -6.23 -1.16
N GLU A 327 20.90 -5.43 -2.08
CA GLU A 327 21.71 -4.25 -1.77
C GLU A 327 21.31 -3.04 -2.60
N PHE A 328 21.67 -1.86 -2.13
CA PHE A 328 21.63 -0.63 -2.92
C PHE A 328 22.97 -0.38 -3.63
N VAL A 329 22.88 0.24 -4.81
CA VAL A 329 24.01 0.92 -5.44
C VAL A 329 23.92 2.42 -5.18
N PRO A 330 25.05 3.16 -5.15
CA PRO A 330 25.01 4.60 -5.03
C PRO A 330 24.18 5.27 -6.13
N ILE A 331 23.54 6.39 -5.81
CA ILE A 331 22.86 7.21 -6.80
C ILE A 331 23.89 7.74 -7.82
N ASP A 332 23.64 7.48 -9.10
CA ASP A 332 24.36 8.13 -10.20
C ASP A 332 23.57 9.33 -10.70
N LEU A 333 24.16 10.53 -10.61
CA LEU A 333 23.49 11.80 -10.95
C LEU A 333 23.01 11.89 -12.40
N TYR A 334 23.58 11.07 -13.30
CA TYR A 334 23.30 11.12 -14.74
C TYR A 334 22.27 10.07 -15.19
N THR A 335 22.10 9.01 -14.42
CA THR A 335 21.21 7.89 -14.77
C THR A 335 20.04 7.71 -13.81
N ALA A 336 20.12 8.25 -12.59
CA ALA A 336 19.07 8.16 -11.59
C ALA A 336 17.78 8.86 -12.05
N LYS A 337 16.63 8.28 -11.70
CA LYS A 337 15.31 8.90 -11.89
C LYS A 337 14.98 9.84 -10.73
N ALA A 338 14.08 10.78 -10.97
CA ALA A 338 13.67 11.73 -9.95
C ALA A 338 12.97 11.04 -8.75
N GLN A 339 11.92 10.26 -9.00
CA GLN A 339 11.11 9.63 -7.95
C GLN A 339 11.07 8.10 -8.02
N ARG A 340 11.61 7.48 -9.07
CA ARG A 340 11.51 6.03 -9.29
C ARG A 340 12.84 5.34 -9.03
N PHE A 341 12.84 4.30 -8.21
CA PHE A 341 13.98 3.41 -8.04
C PHE A 341 14.28 2.66 -9.35
N GLN A 342 15.51 2.22 -9.51
CA GLN A 342 15.94 1.47 -10.70
C GLN A 342 16.62 0.16 -10.28
N ILE A 343 16.49 -0.85 -11.12
CA ILE A 343 17.22 -2.11 -10.96
C ILE A 343 18.45 -2.00 -11.86
N VAL A 344 19.64 -2.11 -11.28
CA VAL A 344 20.93 -1.98 -11.96
C VAL A 344 21.82 -3.13 -11.50
N ASP A 345 22.20 -4.00 -12.42
CA ASP A 345 23.08 -5.16 -12.14
C ASP A 345 22.64 -6.01 -10.94
N GLY A 346 21.34 -6.27 -10.83
CA GLY A 346 20.76 -7.06 -9.74
C GLY A 346 20.69 -6.35 -8.38
N LYS A 347 20.91 -5.04 -8.33
CA LYS A 347 20.83 -4.19 -7.15
C LYS A 347 19.85 -3.05 -7.37
N LEU A 348 19.51 -2.32 -6.31
CA LEU A 348 18.59 -1.19 -6.38
C LEU A 348 19.34 0.14 -6.36
N MET A 349 19.12 0.98 -7.34
CA MET A 349 19.55 2.38 -7.32
C MET A 349 18.40 3.26 -6.82
N PRO A 350 18.57 3.96 -5.68
CA PRO A 350 17.56 4.85 -5.16
C PRO A 350 17.28 6.04 -6.09
N SER A 351 16.09 6.61 -5.99
CA SER A 351 15.72 7.82 -6.70
C SER A 351 16.36 9.06 -6.06
N LEU A 352 16.47 10.13 -6.83
CA LEU A 352 17.01 11.41 -6.32
C LEU A 352 16.18 12.00 -5.18
N ALA A 353 14.85 11.85 -5.22
CA ALA A 353 13.95 12.34 -4.18
C ALA A 353 14.17 11.67 -2.79
N THR A 354 14.94 10.58 -2.72
CA THR A 354 15.32 9.93 -1.46
C THR A 354 16.42 10.66 -0.69
N ILE A 355 17.08 11.64 -1.33
CA ILE A 355 18.07 12.51 -0.68
C ILE A 355 17.34 13.51 0.20
N ASP A 356 17.66 13.53 1.50
CA ASP A 356 17.00 14.40 2.46
C ASP A 356 17.08 15.88 2.05
N GLY A 357 15.92 16.53 1.98
CA GLY A 357 15.80 17.92 1.56
C GLY A 357 15.74 18.17 0.05
N LEU A 358 15.93 17.15 -0.79
CA LEU A 358 15.75 17.24 -2.23
C LEU A 358 14.29 16.83 -2.58
N GLY A 359 13.39 17.81 -2.61
CA GLY A 359 12.00 17.58 -2.97
C GLY A 359 11.81 17.24 -4.45
N ASP A 360 10.63 16.74 -4.82
CA ASP A 360 10.31 16.20 -6.16
C ASP A 360 10.67 17.15 -7.30
N LYS A 361 10.30 18.44 -7.19
CA LYS A 361 10.61 19.44 -8.23
C LYS A 361 12.13 19.67 -8.40
N ALA A 362 12.87 19.59 -7.31
CA ALA A 362 14.33 19.72 -7.36
C ALA A 362 14.98 18.46 -7.95
N ALA A 363 14.45 17.28 -7.63
CA ALA A 363 14.87 16.03 -8.24
C ALA A 363 14.63 16.02 -9.76
N ASP A 364 13.46 16.47 -10.22
CA ASP A 364 13.18 16.66 -11.65
C ASP A 364 14.17 17.64 -12.30
N ALA A 365 14.47 18.75 -11.66
CA ALA A 365 15.44 19.72 -12.17
C ALA A 365 16.86 19.14 -12.30
N VAL A 366 17.26 18.24 -11.38
CA VAL A 366 18.55 17.52 -11.50
C VAL A 366 18.55 16.60 -12.71
N VAL A 367 17.49 15.82 -12.92
CA VAL A 367 17.37 14.94 -14.10
C VAL A 367 17.41 15.73 -15.39
N ASP A 368 16.69 16.86 -15.47
CA ASP A 368 16.66 17.67 -16.68
C ASP A 368 17.99 18.39 -16.95
N ALA A 369 18.68 18.84 -15.90
CA ALA A 369 20.00 19.40 -16.04
C ALA A 369 21.03 18.33 -16.47
N ALA A 370 20.97 17.12 -15.94
CA ALA A 370 21.85 16.00 -16.33
C ALA A 370 21.72 15.62 -17.81
N LYS A 371 20.51 15.67 -18.38
CA LYS A 371 20.27 15.45 -19.82
C LYS A 371 20.98 16.47 -20.72
N GLN A 372 21.26 17.67 -20.22
CA GLN A 372 21.93 18.72 -20.97
C GLN A 372 23.46 18.56 -21.01
N GLY A 373 24.00 17.56 -20.32
CA GLY A 373 25.42 17.24 -20.28
C GLY A 373 26.00 17.20 -18.87
N LYS A 374 27.26 16.74 -18.75
CA LYS A 374 27.94 16.59 -17.46
C LYS A 374 28.06 17.91 -16.71
N PHE A 375 27.99 17.83 -15.40
CA PHE A 375 28.27 18.97 -14.52
C PHE A 375 29.76 19.19 -14.45
N LEU A 376 30.18 20.48 -14.66
CA LEU A 376 31.57 20.86 -14.65
C LEU A 376 32.11 21.10 -13.24
N SER A 377 31.22 21.48 -12.33
CA SER A 377 31.53 21.72 -10.91
C SER A 377 30.25 21.63 -10.09
N LYS A 378 30.39 21.66 -8.74
CA LYS A 378 29.23 21.75 -7.83
C LYS A 378 28.56 23.15 -7.94
N ASP A 379 29.30 24.18 -8.29
CA ASP A 379 28.70 25.49 -8.59
C ASP A 379 27.87 25.45 -9.88
N ASP A 380 28.36 24.80 -10.95
CA ASP A 380 27.60 24.57 -12.18
C ASP A 380 26.35 23.74 -11.91
N PHE A 381 26.44 22.67 -11.10
CA PHE A 381 25.30 21.89 -10.65
C PHE A 381 24.26 22.80 -9.97
N ARG A 382 24.68 23.62 -8.99
CA ARG A 382 23.77 24.54 -8.29
C ARG A 382 23.10 25.53 -9.21
N ASP A 383 23.84 26.08 -10.14
CA ASP A 383 23.35 27.12 -11.06
C ASP A 383 22.32 26.54 -12.05
N ARG A 384 22.51 25.31 -12.49
CA ARG A 384 21.60 24.61 -13.43
C ARG A 384 20.38 24.01 -12.76
N THR A 385 20.52 23.51 -11.54
CA THR A 385 19.44 22.77 -10.85
C THR A 385 18.68 23.62 -9.83
N LYS A 386 19.29 24.73 -9.35
CA LYS A 386 18.78 25.57 -8.24
C LYS A 386 18.62 24.80 -6.91
N VAL A 387 19.30 23.67 -6.75
CA VAL A 387 19.34 22.94 -5.49
C VAL A 387 20.02 23.78 -4.42
N SER A 388 19.52 23.74 -3.19
CA SER A 388 20.04 24.52 -2.07
C SER A 388 21.46 24.08 -1.68
N LYS A 389 22.24 25.02 -1.15
CA LYS A 389 23.60 24.71 -0.69
C LYS A 389 23.63 23.59 0.35
N THR A 390 22.69 23.60 1.30
CA THR A 390 22.61 22.56 2.34
C THR A 390 22.46 21.15 1.75
N VAL A 391 21.64 21.00 0.70
CA VAL A 391 21.45 19.70 0.02
C VAL A 391 22.70 19.34 -0.78
N ILE A 392 23.35 20.31 -1.43
CA ILE A 392 24.62 20.08 -2.14
C ILE A 392 25.70 19.61 -1.17
N ASP A 393 25.83 20.25 -0.01
CA ASP A 393 26.79 19.87 1.03
C ASP A 393 26.49 18.42 1.51
N LEU A 394 25.22 18.06 1.73
CA LEU A 394 24.83 16.68 2.06
C LEU A 394 25.17 15.69 0.93
N MET A 395 24.88 16.04 -0.32
CA MET A 395 25.22 15.19 -1.48
C MET A 395 26.74 14.98 -1.62
N ASP A 396 27.54 15.98 -1.24
CA ASP A 396 28.99 15.88 -1.21
C ASP A 396 29.49 14.97 -0.08
N ASP A 397 28.95 15.12 1.11
CA ASP A 397 29.23 14.24 2.26
C ASP A 397 28.88 12.77 1.93
N LEU A 398 27.83 12.57 1.17
CA LEU A 398 27.39 11.25 0.66
C LEU A 398 28.18 10.78 -0.58
N LYS A 399 29.17 11.58 -1.04
CA LYS A 399 30.05 11.30 -2.19
C LYS A 399 29.32 11.10 -3.52
N LEU A 400 28.16 11.73 -3.69
CA LEU A 400 27.36 11.59 -4.91
C LEU A 400 27.91 12.41 -6.09
N PHE A 401 28.79 13.37 -5.83
CA PHE A 401 29.46 14.14 -6.88
C PHE A 401 30.73 13.44 -7.44
N GLY A 402 31.24 12.39 -6.77
CA GLY A 402 32.50 11.76 -7.17
C GLY A 402 33.66 12.78 -7.22
N ASP A 403 34.32 12.87 -8.36
CA ASP A 403 35.47 13.77 -8.57
C ASP A 403 35.09 15.17 -9.12
N ILE A 404 33.79 15.54 -9.09
CA ILE A 404 33.36 16.86 -9.58
C ILE A 404 33.91 17.93 -8.66
N PRO A 405 34.72 18.95 -9.19
CA PRO A 405 35.34 19.96 -8.38
C PRO A 405 34.32 20.95 -7.83
N GLN A 406 34.69 21.72 -6.78
CA GLN A 406 33.85 22.75 -6.20
C GLN A 406 33.47 23.84 -7.19
N SER A 407 34.45 24.36 -7.95
CA SER A 407 34.27 25.48 -8.88
C SER A 407 34.96 25.22 -10.20
N ASN A 408 34.47 25.84 -11.28
CA ASN A 408 35.12 25.88 -12.60
C ASN A 408 36.33 26.84 -12.64
N GLN A 409 36.52 27.62 -11.61
CA GLN A 409 37.67 28.57 -11.53
C GLN A 409 38.91 27.78 -11.11
N MET A 410 39.89 27.68 -12.02
CA MET A 410 41.23 27.24 -11.66
C MET A 410 41.82 28.24 -10.66
N SER A 411 42.21 27.75 -9.49
CA SER A 411 42.97 28.55 -8.54
C SER A 411 44.33 28.83 -9.10
N LEU A 412 44.84 30.08 -8.89
CA LEU A 412 46.23 30.42 -9.25
C LEU A 412 47.25 29.46 -8.57
N PHE A 413 46.86 28.78 -7.49
CA PHE A 413 47.68 27.83 -6.77
C PHE A 413 47.78 26.45 -7.46
N ASP A 414 46.87 26.11 -8.40
CA ASP A 414 46.92 24.86 -9.17
C ASP A 414 48.03 24.87 -10.23
N PHE A 415 48.68 26.03 -10.45
CA PHE A 415 49.79 26.20 -11.40
C PHE A 415 51.17 26.23 -10.74
N THR A 416 51.26 26.03 -9.42
CA THR A 416 52.51 26.08 -8.64
C THR A 416 52.87 24.73 -7.98
N GLY A 417 52.44 23.60 -8.58
CA GLY A 417 52.82 22.25 -8.17
C GLY A 417 53.86 21.63 -9.10
#